data_59dd5882b928f8c10b91d429279c17ae
#
_entry.id   59dd5882b928f8c10b91d429279c17ae
#
_cell.length_a   1.000
_cell.length_b   1.000
_cell.length_c   1.000
_cell.angle_alpha   90.00
_cell.angle_beta   90.00
_cell.angle_gamma   90.00
#
_symmetry.space_group_name_H-M   'P 1'
#
loop_
_entity.id
_entity.type
_entity.pdbx_description
1 polymer ?
#
loop_
_entity_poly.entity_id
_entity_poly.type
_entity_poly.pdbx_seq_one_letter_code
_entity_poly.pdbx_strand_id
1 'polypeptide(L)'
;MQTCKILPPHVDAMLMPLRALIASLDARDTCPQIELACGDTVTALVLRHLEPLSTGDITRLRAFAAEHHVQWWLQPKGPDTVKLLDEGGEQLSYALPDFGITMPFKPTDFTQVNPHINRVLVSRALRLLDVQPHERVIDWFCGLGNFTLPLATQAREVLGIEGSDTLVARATDNYRTNQPATSARRALSPAKFVARNLFEMTPAMLVADGSADKWLVDPPREGAFAPV
;
A
#
# COMPACT_ATOMS: atom_id res chain seq x y z
N MET A 1 19.18 6.16 18.54
CA MET A 1 18.26 5.01 18.72
C MET A 1 19.01 3.74 18.31
N GLN A 2 19.01 2.72 19.15
CA GLN A 2 19.69 1.44 18.87
C GLN A 2 18.67 0.31 18.60
N THR A 3 17.48 0.44 19.11
CA THR A 3 16.37 -0.48 18.92
C THR A 3 15.04 0.27 18.83
N CYS A 4 14.05 -0.32 18.16
CA CYS A 4 12.70 0.24 18.05
C CYS A 4 11.67 -0.90 18.06
N LYS A 5 10.96 -1.06 19.17
CA LYS A 5 10.02 -2.18 19.40
C LYS A 5 8.80 -2.21 18.48
N ILE A 6 8.54 -1.14 17.73
CA ILE A 6 7.42 -1.11 16.77
C ILE A 6 7.84 -1.55 15.37
N LEU A 7 9.14 -1.69 15.12
CA LEU A 7 9.64 -2.23 13.85
C LEU A 7 9.56 -3.75 13.84
N PRO A 8 9.40 -4.36 12.66
CA PRO A 8 9.61 -5.80 12.51
C PRO A 8 11.00 -6.21 13.01
N PRO A 9 11.16 -7.38 13.65
CA PRO A 9 12.45 -7.79 14.26
C PRO A 9 13.66 -7.74 13.32
N HIS A 10 13.48 -8.13 12.06
CA HIS A 10 14.54 -8.08 11.04
C HIS A 10 14.94 -6.64 10.70
N VAL A 11 14.00 -5.70 10.76
CA VAL A 11 14.28 -4.26 10.52
C VAL A 11 14.94 -3.65 11.75
N ASP A 12 14.46 -3.97 12.96
CA ASP A 12 15.09 -3.52 14.21
C ASP A 12 16.57 -3.90 14.25
N ALA A 13 16.89 -5.14 13.85
CA ALA A 13 18.27 -5.63 13.77
C ALA A 13 19.13 -4.84 12.76
N MET A 14 18.54 -4.24 11.74
CA MET A 14 19.26 -3.44 10.72
C MET A 14 19.55 -2.00 11.17
N LEU A 15 19.00 -1.48 12.26
CA LEU A 15 19.16 -0.07 12.64
C LEU A 15 20.62 0.35 12.79
N MET A 16 21.42 -0.46 13.48
CA MET A 16 22.84 -0.16 13.66
C MET A 16 23.67 -0.38 12.38
N PRO A 17 23.49 -1.47 11.61
CA PRO A 17 24.06 -1.61 10.28
C PRO A 17 23.70 -0.46 9.33
N LEU A 18 22.44 -0.02 9.27
CA LEU A 18 22.01 1.13 8.46
C LEU A 18 22.74 2.42 8.85
N ARG A 19 22.89 2.65 10.17
CA ARG A 19 23.65 3.80 10.66
C ARG A 19 25.12 3.75 10.21
N ALA A 20 25.75 2.57 10.28
CA ALA A 20 27.13 2.39 9.82
C ALA A 20 27.25 2.57 8.31
N LEU A 21 26.29 2.03 7.54
CA LEU A 21 26.22 2.21 6.10
C LEU A 21 26.17 3.70 5.74
N ILE A 22 25.19 4.45 6.27
CA ILE A 22 25.04 5.88 5.97
C ILE A 22 26.30 6.66 6.35
N ALA A 23 26.91 6.39 7.50
CA ALA A 23 28.16 7.03 7.91
C ALA A 23 29.33 6.75 6.94
N SER A 24 29.28 5.64 6.20
CA SER A 24 30.32 5.25 5.23
C SER A 24 30.13 5.86 3.85
N LEU A 25 28.95 6.41 3.55
CA LEU A 25 28.65 6.98 2.24
C LEU A 25 29.41 8.28 2.01
N ASP A 26 29.82 8.51 0.77
CA ASP A 26 30.38 9.78 0.35
C ASP A 26 29.31 10.89 0.46
N ALA A 27 28.05 10.55 0.12
CA ALA A 27 26.88 11.42 0.18
C ALA A 27 26.18 11.45 1.56
N ARG A 28 26.81 10.98 2.65
CA ARG A 28 26.20 10.84 3.99
C ARG A 28 25.49 12.11 4.51
N ASP A 29 26.04 13.28 4.21
CA ASP A 29 25.51 14.56 4.69
C ASP A 29 24.31 15.06 3.85
N THR A 30 24.02 14.40 2.72
CA THR A 30 22.92 14.72 1.80
C THR A 30 21.89 13.61 1.69
N CYS A 31 21.93 12.62 2.59
CA CYS A 31 20.95 11.53 2.72
C CYS A 31 20.09 11.74 3.98
N PRO A 32 19.05 12.60 3.94
CA PRO A 32 18.32 13.00 5.14
C PRO A 32 17.35 11.94 5.66
N GLN A 33 16.97 10.95 4.86
CA GLN A 33 15.86 10.05 5.19
C GLN A 33 16.01 8.68 4.53
N ILE A 34 15.61 7.64 5.28
CA ILE A 34 15.30 6.32 4.76
C ILE A 34 13.85 6.02 5.14
N GLU A 35 13.01 5.72 4.16
CA GLU A 35 11.67 5.19 4.37
C GLU A 35 11.69 3.67 4.24
N LEU A 36 10.81 3.02 4.99
CA LEU A 36 10.71 1.57 5.06
C LEU A 36 9.35 1.11 4.53
N ALA A 37 9.36 0.12 3.66
CA ALA A 37 8.17 -0.58 3.23
C ALA A 37 8.38 -2.09 3.34
N CYS A 38 7.54 -2.77 4.14
CA CYS A 38 7.62 -4.22 4.33
C CYS A 38 6.44 -4.90 3.63
N GLY A 39 6.75 -5.74 2.65
CA GLY A 39 5.85 -6.76 2.13
C GLY A 39 5.97 -8.07 2.93
N ASP A 40 5.20 -9.08 2.53
CA ASP A 40 5.24 -10.39 3.18
C ASP A 40 6.57 -11.13 2.92
N THR A 41 7.22 -10.90 1.78
CA THR A 41 8.46 -11.58 1.37
C THR A 41 9.64 -10.63 1.17
N VAL A 42 9.38 -9.35 0.95
CA VAL A 42 10.37 -8.35 0.56
C VAL A 42 10.30 -7.14 1.48
N THR A 43 11.46 -6.62 1.84
CA THR A 43 11.63 -5.35 2.54
C THR A 43 12.30 -4.36 1.62
N ALA A 44 11.68 -3.21 1.40
CA ALA A 44 12.23 -2.11 0.63
C ALA A 44 12.67 -0.96 1.55
N LEU A 45 13.82 -0.39 1.23
CA LEU A 45 14.36 0.81 1.84
C LEU A 45 14.44 1.91 0.77
N VAL A 46 13.75 3.02 0.98
CA VAL A 46 13.80 4.18 0.08
C VAL A 46 14.80 5.17 0.65
N LEU A 47 15.94 5.33 -0.02
CA LEU A 47 16.95 6.32 0.35
C LEU A 47 16.66 7.64 -0.35
N ARG A 48 16.31 8.66 0.41
CA ARG A 48 16.28 10.03 -0.09
C ARG A 48 17.69 10.59 -0.13
N HIS A 49 18.09 11.11 -1.27
CA HIS A 49 19.38 11.74 -1.46
C HIS A 49 19.22 13.06 -2.22
N LEU A 50 19.86 14.11 -1.73
CA LEU A 50 19.74 15.47 -2.29
C LEU A 50 20.77 15.74 -3.38
N GLU A 51 21.88 14.98 -3.37
CA GLU A 51 22.96 15.04 -4.35
C GLU A 51 23.14 13.65 -5.01
N PRO A 52 23.71 13.58 -6.20
CA PRO A 52 23.96 12.30 -6.86
C PRO A 52 24.86 11.39 -6.01
N LEU A 53 24.50 10.13 -5.93
CA LEU A 53 25.30 9.10 -5.26
C LEU A 53 26.52 8.73 -6.12
N SER A 54 27.68 8.55 -5.49
CA SER A 54 28.89 8.07 -6.15
C SER A 54 28.77 6.58 -6.53
N THR A 55 29.62 6.12 -7.45
CA THR A 55 29.74 4.69 -7.77
C THR A 55 30.09 3.87 -6.51
N GLY A 56 30.89 4.44 -5.61
CA GLY A 56 31.24 3.84 -4.33
C GLY A 56 30.02 3.69 -3.43
N ASP A 57 29.16 4.71 -3.36
CA ASP A 57 27.91 4.66 -2.58
C ASP A 57 26.97 3.58 -3.12
N ILE A 58 26.78 3.52 -4.44
CA ILE A 58 25.95 2.48 -5.07
C ILE A 58 26.49 1.08 -4.75
N THR A 59 27.80 0.89 -4.78
CA THR A 59 28.42 -0.39 -4.44
C THR A 59 28.15 -0.79 -2.98
N ARG A 60 28.26 0.17 -2.04
CA ARG A 60 27.98 -0.07 -0.61
C ARG A 60 26.49 -0.38 -0.38
N LEU A 61 25.58 0.32 -1.05
CA LEU A 61 24.14 0.05 -1.00
C LEU A 61 23.82 -1.38 -1.48
N ARG A 62 24.42 -1.80 -2.61
CA ARG A 62 24.25 -3.17 -3.14
C ARG A 62 24.77 -4.25 -2.19
N ALA A 63 25.96 -4.01 -1.61
CA ALA A 63 26.52 -4.94 -0.61
C ALA A 63 25.60 -5.10 0.58
N PHE A 64 25.07 -3.99 1.11
CA PHE A 64 24.10 -3.99 2.20
C PHE A 64 22.81 -4.74 1.81
N ALA A 65 22.28 -4.50 0.60
CA ALA A 65 21.09 -5.17 0.11
C ALA A 65 21.26 -6.69 0.08
N ALA A 66 22.41 -7.17 -0.40
CA ALA A 66 22.72 -8.59 -0.46
C ALA A 66 22.87 -9.21 0.94
N GLU A 67 23.52 -8.51 1.88
CA GLU A 67 23.75 -9.00 3.25
C GLU A 67 22.44 -9.08 4.06
N HIS A 68 21.56 -8.08 3.90
CA HIS A 68 20.35 -7.96 4.73
C HIS A 68 19.06 -8.38 4.00
N HIS A 69 19.15 -8.86 2.75
CA HIS A 69 18.02 -9.30 1.94
C HIS A 69 16.95 -8.22 1.77
N VAL A 70 17.37 -6.99 1.44
CA VAL A 70 16.50 -5.83 1.21
C VAL A 70 16.65 -5.30 -0.19
N GLN A 71 15.69 -4.51 -0.64
CA GLN A 71 15.74 -3.78 -1.91
C GLN A 71 15.92 -2.29 -1.67
N TRP A 72 16.87 -1.67 -2.36
CA TRP A 72 17.01 -0.22 -2.35
C TRP A 72 16.16 0.43 -3.44
N TRP A 73 15.46 1.46 -3.02
CA TRP A 73 14.81 2.42 -3.89
C TRP A 73 15.46 3.79 -3.66
N LEU A 74 15.62 4.57 -4.71
CA LEU A 74 16.26 5.87 -4.66
C LEU A 74 15.24 6.97 -4.88
N GLN A 75 15.32 8.03 -4.09
CA GLN A 75 14.46 9.21 -4.17
C GLN A 75 15.32 10.48 -4.29
N PRO A 76 15.66 10.91 -5.52
CA PRO A 76 16.46 12.13 -5.72
C PRO A 76 15.66 13.43 -5.52
N LYS A 77 14.34 13.40 -5.63
CA LYS A 77 13.47 14.59 -5.51
C LYS A 77 12.16 14.25 -4.79
N GLY A 78 11.01 14.53 -5.41
CA GLY A 78 9.69 14.22 -4.88
C GLY A 78 9.35 12.72 -4.92
N PRO A 79 8.21 12.31 -4.33
CA PRO A 79 7.77 10.91 -4.28
C PRO A 79 7.60 10.27 -5.66
N ASP A 80 7.29 11.05 -6.68
CA ASP A 80 7.17 10.66 -8.08
C ASP A 80 8.51 10.19 -8.71
N THR A 81 9.64 10.55 -8.08
CA THR A 81 10.97 10.17 -8.55
C THR A 81 11.49 8.86 -7.94
N VAL A 82 10.72 8.25 -7.03
CA VAL A 82 11.11 7.00 -6.37
C VAL A 82 11.19 5.87 -7.38
N LYS A 83 12.37 5.24 -7.48
CA LYS A 83 12.62 4.13 -8.38
C LYS A 83 13.56 3.10 -7.77
N LEU A 84 13.41 1.85 -8.18
CA LEU A 84 14.28 0.75 -7.78
C LEU A 84 15.73 1.03 -8.19
N LEU A 85 16.68 0.73 -7.32
CA LEU A 85 18.11 0.89 -7.61
C LEU A 85 18.58 -0.07 -8.71
N ASP A 86 18.16 -1.33 -8.62
CA ASP A 86 18.54 -2.38 -9.57
C ASP A 86 17.28 -2.99 -10.20
N GLU A 87 17.31 -3.24 -11.52
CA GLU A 87 16.20 -3.87 -12.23
C GLU A 87 15.96 -5.31 -11.74
N GLY A 88 14.72 -5.80 -11.86
CA GLY A 88 14.36 -7.19 -11.54
C GLY A 88 14.12 -7.46 -10.06
N GLY A 89 13.91 -6.44 -9.22
CA GLY A 89 13.52 -6.62 -7.83
C GLY A 89 12.14 -7.28 -7.69
N GLU A 90 11.94 -7.99 -6.58
CA GLU A 90 10.66 -8.62 -6.26
C GLU A 90 9.57 -7.57 -6.00
N GLN A 91 8.32 -7.91 -6.36
CA GLN A 91 7.17 -7.06 -6.13
C GLN A 91 6.83 -7.02 -4.64
N LEU A 92 6.80 -5.83 -4.05
CA LEU A 92 6.21 -5.64 -2.72
C LEU A 92 4.74 -6.03 -2.75
N SER A 93 4.33 -6.90 -1.83
CA SER A 93 2.93 -7.29 -1.66
C SER A 93 2.66 -7.76 -0.24
N TYR A 94 1.40 -7.70 0.17
CA TYR A 94 0.90 -8.38 1.36
C TYR A 94 -0.34 -9.19 1.03
N ALA A 95 -0.60 -10.24 1.81
CA ALA A 95 -1.74 -11.11 1.63
C ALA A 95 -2.85 -10.84 2.64
N LEU A 96 -4.10 -11.00 2.18
CA LEU A 96 -5.31 -11.12 2.98
C LEU A 96 -5.83 -12.56 2.82
N PRO A 97 -5.28 -13.54 3.57
CA PRO A 97 -5.49 -14.97 3.31
C PRO A 97 -6.95 -15.41 3.46
N ASP A 98 -7.70 -14.82 4.40
CA ASP A 98 -9.12 -15.13 4.63
C ASP A 98 -9.98 -14.90 3.38
N PHE A 99 -9.50 -14.03 2.45
CA PHE A 99 -10.18 -13.68 1.21
C PHE A 99 -9.47 -14.21 -0.03
N GLY A 100 -8.30 -14.83 0.13
CA GLY A 100 -7.48 -15.32 -0.98
C GLY A 100 -6.91 -14.19 -1.85
N ILE A 101 -6.69 -13.00 -1.28
CA ILE A 101 -6.26 -11.79 -1.99
C ILE A 101 -4.80 -11.52 -1.70
N THR A 102 -4.06 -11.13 -2.73
CA THR A 102 -2.71 -10.56 -2.64
C THR A 102 -2.75 -9.12 -3.11
N MET A 103 -2.13 -8.23 -2.35
CA MET A 103 -2.14 -6.78 -2.57
C MET A 103 -0.75 -6.28 -2.95
N PRO A 104 -0.42 -6.21 -4.25
CA PRO A 104 0.77 -5.51 -4.71
C PRO A 104 0.73 -4.02 -4.37
N PHE A 105 1.89 -3.47 -3.98
CA PHE A 105 2.01 -2.05 -3.67
C PHE A 105 3.41 -1.51 -4.00
N LYS A 106 3.58 -0.19 -4.02
CA LYS A 106 4.87 0.50 -4.12
C LYS A 106 5.28 1.04 -2.75
N PRO A 107 6.58 1.27 -2.52
CA PRO A 107 7.04 1.87 -1.25
C PRO A 107 6.39 3.21 -0.92
N THR A 108 5.90 3.93 -1.94
CA THR A 108 5.21 5.22 -1.80
C THR A 108 3.71 5.11 -1.54
N ASP A 109 3.14 3.92 -1.67
CA ASP A 109 1.71 3.72 -1.42
C ASP A 109 1.46 3.60 0.10
N PHE A 110 0.38 4.21 0.57
CA PHE A 110 -0.03 4.02 1.96
C PHE A 110 -0.50 2.57 2.18
N THR A 111 0.08 1.90 3.16
CA THR A 111 -0.37 0.59 3.65
C THR A 111 -0.42 0.59 5.17
N GLN A 112 -1.24 -0.29 5.75
CA GLN A 112 -1.27 -0.49 7.20
C GLN A 112 0.06 -1.12 7.64
N VAL A 113 0.82 -0.38 8.46
CA VAL A 113 2.19 -0.76 8.86
C VAL A 113 2.26 -2.07 9.68
N ASN A 114 1.17 -2.48 10.31
CA ASN A 114 1.07 -3.75 11.03
C ASN A 114 0.19 -4.72 10.23
N PRO A 115 0.79 -5.68 9.48
CA PRO A 115 0.04 -6.58 8.61
C PRO A 115 -0.90 -7.51 9.39
N HIS A 116 -0.54 -7.90 10.62
CA HIS A 116 -1.41 -8.71 11.46
C HIS A 116 -2.68 -7.94 11.87
N ILE A 117 -2.51 -6.70 12.33
CA ILE A 117 -3.66 -5.84 12.69
C ILE A 117 -4.50 -5.53 11.45
N ASN A 118 -3.87 -5.30 10.29
CA ASN A 118 -4.62 -5.09 9.05
C ASN A 118 -5.54 -6.28 8.71
N ARG A 119 -5.02 -7.51 8.78
CA ARG A 119 -5.81 -8.73 8.55
C ARG A 119 -7.01 -8.82 9.51
N VAL A 120 -6.75 -8.60 10.80
CA VAL A 120 -7.81 -8.59 11.83
C VAL A 120 -8.84 -7.49 11.58
N LEU A 121 -8.39 -6.28 11.22
CA LEU A 121 -9.24 -5.13 10.94
C LEU A 121 -10.16 -5.40 9.74
N VAL A 122 -9.61 -5.87 8.63
CA VAL A 122 -10.37 -6.20 7.41
C VAL A 122 -11.40 -7.28 7.70
N SER A 123 -10.98 -8.41 8.32
CA SER A 123 -11.89 -9.52 8.64
C SER A 123 -13.00 -9.08 9.61
N ARG A 124 -12.68 -8.22 10.57
CA ARG A 124 -13.66 -7.68 11.51
C ARG A 124 -14.66 -6.72 10.85
N ALA A 125 -14.17 -5.83 10.00
CA ALA A 125 -15.00 -4.88 9.26
C ALA A 125 -16.02 -5.61 8.37
N LEU A 126 -15.57 -6.59 7.58
CA LEU A 126 -16.46 -7.36 6.71
C LEU A 126 -17.51 -8.16 7.51
N ARG A 127 -17.07 -8.77 8.63
CA ARG A 127 -18.03 -9.48 9.51
C ARG A 127 -19.07 -8.55 10.12
N LEU A 128 -18.71 -7.32 10.50
CA LEU A 128 -19.65 -6.34 11.06
C LEU A 128 -20.58 -5.74 10.01
N LEU A 129 -20.08 -5.55 8.79
CA LEU A 129 -20.89 -5.13 7.66
C LEU A 129 -21.89 -6.21 7.23
N ASP A 130 -21.55 -7.50 7.43
CA ASP A 130 -22.39 -8.65 7.08
C ASP A 130 -22.97 -8.53 5.65
N VAL A 131 -22.09 -8.34 4.67
CA VAL A 131 -22.46 -8.07 3.28
C VAL A 131 -23.08 -9.33 2.65
N GLN A 132 -24.27 -9.15 2.06
CA GLN A 132 -24.99 -10.23 1.38
C GLN A 132 -24.69 -10.24 -0.14
N PRO A 133 -24.79 -11.42 -0.82
CA PRO A 133 -24.44 -11.56 -2.25
C PRO A 133 -25.27 -10.71 -3.22
N HIS A 134 -26.40 -10.18 -2.80
CA HIS A 134 -27.25 -9.31 -3.60
C HIS A 134 -27.01 -7.82 -3.35
N GLU A 135 -26.20 -7.47 -2.35
CA GLU A 135 -25.97 -6.09 -1.91
C GLU A 135 -24.89 -5.40 -2.74
N ARG A 136 -25.06 -4.10 -2.92
CA ARG A 136 -24.09 -3.16 -3.45
C ARG A 136 -23.43 -2.40 -2.31
N VAL A 137 -22.10 -2.28 -2.34
CA VAL A 137 -21.32 -1.59 -1.32
C VAL A 137 -20.54 -0.43 -1.93
N ILE A 138 -20.44 0.70 -1.20
CA ILE A 138 -19.49 1.77 -1.51
C ILE A 138 -18.40 1.78 -0.43
N ASP A 139 -17.15 1.76 -0.88
CA ASP A 139 -15.94 1.86 -0.06
C ASP A 139 -15.33 3.25 -0.24
N TRP A 140 -15.53 4.13 0.74
CA TRP A 140 -15.03 5.49 0.74
C TRP A 140 -13.61 5.55 1.29
N PHE A 141 -12.73 6.29 0.62
CA PHE A 141 -11.29 6.33 0.90
C PHE A 141 -10.62 4.96 0.69
N CYS A 142 -10.96 4.31 -0.42
CA CYS A 142 -10.62 2.91 -0.67
C CYS A 142 -9.11 2.63 -0.81
N GLY A 143 -8.28 3.66 -0.98
CA GLY A 143 -6.84 3.53 -1.15
C GLY A 143 -6.49 2.60 -2.32
N LEU A 144 -5.61 1.65 -2.07
CA LEU A 144 -5.23 0.62 -3.05
C LEU A 144 -6.19 -0.59 -3.09
N GLY A 145 -7.36 -0.48 -2.44
CA GLY A 145 -8.41 -1.51 -2.45
C GLY A 145 -8.39 -2.46 -1.26
N ASN A 146 -7.79 -2.07 -0.13
CA ASN A 146 -7.60 -2.92 1.04
C ASN A 146 -8.90 -3.53 1.60
N PHE A 147 -10.01 -2.79 1.54
CA PHE A 147 -11.35 -3.29 1.88
C PHE A 147 -12.17 -3.64 0.64
N THR A 148 -12.01 -2.87 -0.45
CA THR A 148 -12.80 -3.05 -1.69
C THR A 148 -12.66 -4.47 -2.24
N LEU A 149 -11.44 -5.02 -2.32
CA LEU A 149 -11.23 -6.36 -2.87
C LEU A 149 -11.84 -7.47 -1.99
N PRO A 150 -11.63 -7.47 -0.66
CA PRO A 150 -12.36 -8.35 0.26
C PRO A 150 -13.87 -8.22 0.15
N LEU A 151 -14.43 -7.01 0.08
CA LEU A 151 -15.87 -6.77 -0.15
C LEU A 151 -16.35 -7.41 -1.45
N ALA A 152 -15.54 -7.34 -2.52
CA ALA A 152 -15.86 -7.97 -3.80
C ALA A 152 -15.86 -9.51 -3.76
N THR A 153 -15.41 -10.15 -2.68
CA THR A 153 -15.60 -11.61 -2.48
C THR A 153 -17.01 -11.96 -2.01
N GLN A 154 -17.78 -11.00 -1.50
CA GLN A 154 -19.07 -11.20 -0.85
C GLN A 154 -20.22 -10.47 -1.54
N ALA A 155 -20.02 -9.18 -1.87
CA ALA A 155 -21.04 -8.30 -2.46
C ALA A 155 -21.45 -8.70 -3.88
N ARG A 156 -22.57 -8.15 -4.36
CA ARG A 156 -22.95 -8.18 -5.78
C ARG A 156 -22.02 -7.32 -6.63
N GLU A 157 -21.71 -6.11 -6.15
CA GLU A 157 -20.79 -5.16 -6.76
C GLU A 157 -20.23 -4.19 -5.72
N VAL A 158 -19.05 -3.64 -5.98
CA VAL A 158 -18.41 -2.66 -5.10
C VAL A 158 -17.98 -1.43 -5.90
N LEU A 159 -18.20 -0.25 -5.33
CA LEU A 159 -17.66 1.01 -5.81
C LEU A 159 -16.61 1.52 -4.80
N GLY A 160 -15.35 1.55 -5.20
CA GLY A 160 -14.28 2.19 -4.43
C GLY A 160 -14.09 3.64 -4.89
N ILE A 161 -14.06 4.58 -3.94
CA ILE A 161 -13.82 6.00 -4.21
C ILE A 161 -12.59 6.46 -3.44
N GLU A 162 -11.67 7.11 -4.12
CA GLU A 162 -10.37 7.52 -3.58
C GLU A 162 -9.97 8.89 -4.14
N GLY A 163 -9.27 9.70 -3.34
CA GLY A 163 -8.82 11.03 -3.74
C GLY A 163 -7.64 11.04 -4.72
N SER A 164 -6.85 9.97 -4.73
CA SER A 164 -5.61 9.88 -5.51
C SER A 164 -5.80 9.05 -6.79
N ASP A 165 -5.60 9.66 -7.96
CA ASP A 165 -5.58 8.93 -9.24
C ASP A 165 -4.56 7.79 -9.25
N THR A 166 -3.42 7.97 -8.59
CA THR A 166 -2.36 6.94 -8.48
C THR A 166 -2.86 5.73 -7.69
N LEU A 167 -3.55 5.95 -6.58
CA LEU A 167 -4.11 4.86 -5.76
C LEU A 167 -5.30 4.18 -6.47
N VAL A 168 -6.13 4.93 -7.18
CA VAL A 168 -7.20 4.37 -8.03
C VAL A 168 -6.64 3.46 -9.12
N ALA A 169 -5.57 3.88 -9.80
CA ALA A 169 -4.88 3.03 -10.77
C ALA A 169 -4.33 1.76 -10.10
N ARG A 170 -3.70 1.90 -8.93
CA ARG A 170 -3.20 0.77 -8.13
C ARG A 170 -4.31 -0.19 -7.72
N ALA A 171 -5.42 0.32 -7.20
CA ALA A 171 -6.59 -0.48 -6.82
C ALA A 171 -7.16 -1.25 -8.01
N THR A 172 -7.21 -0.60 -9.18
CA THR A 172 -7.66 -1.23 -10.42
C THR A 172 -6.72 -2.38 -10.85
N ASP A 173 -5.41 -2.17 -10.77
CA ASP A 173 -4.43 -3.21 -11.09
C ASP A 173 -4.48 -4.35 -10.07
N ASN A 174 -4.63 -4.04 -8.78
CA ASN A 174 -4.82 -5.03 -7.73
C ASN A 174 -6.07 -5.88 -7.97
N TYR A 175 -7.18 -5.25 -8.37
CA TYR A 175 -8.40 -5.96 -8.74
C TYR A 175 -8.17 -6.91 -9.92
N ARG A 176 -7.50 -6.47 -10.97
CA ARG A 176 -7.17 -7.30 -12.14
C ARG A 176 -6.27 -8.48 -11.77
N THR A 177 -5.24 -8.24 -10.97
CA THR A 177 -4.28 -9.27 -10.52
C THR A 177 -4.97 -10.35 -9.67
N ASN A 178 -6.00 -10.00 -8.92
CA ASN A 178 -6.75 -10.94 -8.07
C ASN A 178 -7.92 -11.63 -8.79
N GLN A 179 -8.20 -11.30 -10.06
CA GLN A 179 -9.13 -12.09 -10.87
C GLN A 179 -8.52 -13.45 -11.18
N PRO A 180 -9.27 -14.55 -11.01
CA PRO A 180 -8.73 -15.88 -11.27
C PRO A 180 -8.42 -16.06 -12.76
N ALA A 181 -7.26 -16.60 -13.06
CA ALA A 181 -6.87 -16.98 -14.41
C ALA A 181 -7.68 -18.21 -14.93
N THR A 182 -8.32 -18.96 -14.04
CA THR A 182 -9.10 -20.15 -14.35
C THR A 182 -10.40 -20.19 -13.53
N SER A 183 -11.41 -20.88 -14.01
CA SER A 183 -12.71 -21.06 -13.35
C SER A 183 -12.68 -21.84 -12.02
N ALA A 184 -11.52 -22.34 -11.61
CA ALA A 184 -11.37 -23.10 -10.36
C ALA A 184 -11.44 -22.23 -9.07
N ARG A 185 -11.25 -20.92 -9.17
CA ARG A 185 -11.46 -19.96 -8.07
C ARG A 185 -12.69 -19.10 -8.37
N ARG A 186 -13.45 -18.75 -7.32
CA ARG A 186 -14.54 -17.79 -7.47
C ARG A 186 -13.95 -16.43 -7.86
N ALA A 187 -14.42 -15.89 -8.97
CA ALA A 187 -14.07 -14.54 -9.41
C ALA A 187 -14.56 -13.51 -8.38
N LEU A 188 -13.81 -12.42 -8.22
CA LEU A 188 -14.30 -11.25 -7.51
C LEU A 188 -15.50 -10.68 -8.26
N SER A 189 -16.52 -10.24 -7.55
CA SER A 189 -17.63 -9.51 -8.13
C SER A 189 -17.17 -8.22 -8.79
N PRO A 190 -17.97 -7.62 -9.69
CA PRO A 190 -17.61 -6.36 -10.32
C PRO A 190 -17.21 -5.31 -9.29
N ALA A 191 -16.01 -4.73 -9.45
CA ALA A 191 -15.55 -3.60 -8.66
C ALA A 191 -15.12 -2.48 -9.60
N LYS A 192 -15.58 -1.26 -9.32
CA LYS A 192 -15.23 -0.04 -10.02
C LYS A 192 -14.49 0.90 -9.08
N PHE A 193 -13.47 1.57 -9.60
CA PHE A 193 -12.71 2.56 -8.83
C PHE A 193 -12.83 3.92 -9.48
N VAL A 194 -13.03 4.96 -8.66
CA VAL A 194 -13.24 6.34 -9.12
C VAL A 194 -12.35 7.29 -8.33
N ALA A 195 -11.58 8.10 -9.05
CA ALA A 195 -10.83 9.19 -8.44
C ALA A 195 -11.73 10.39 -8.22
N ARG A 196 -11.78 10.90 -6.96
CA ARG A 196 -12.60 12.06 -6.62
C ARG A 196 -12.10 12.71 -5.33
N ASN A 197 -12.08 14.05 -5.29
CA ASN A 197 -11.85 14.75 -4.03
C ASN A 197 -13.01 14.51 -3.07
N LEU A 198 -12.77 13.70 -2.04
CA LEU A 198 -13.77 13.30 -1.05
C LEU A 198 -14.09 14.40 -0.04
N PHE A 199 -13.30 15.47 0.00
CA PHE A 199 -13.56 16.64 0.85
C PHE A 199 -14.46 17.68 0.16
N GLU A 200 -14.76 17.49 -1.14
CA GLU A 200 -15.60 18.39 -1.96
C GLU A 200 -16.87 17.68 -2.45
N MET A 201 -17.34 16.68 -1.72
CA MET A 201 -18.54 15.92 -2.09
C MET A 201 -19.79 16.76 -2.05
N THR A 202 -20.64 16.56 -3.06
CA THR A 202 -21.94 17.22 -3.18
C THR A 202 -23.08 16.20 -3.20
N PRO A 203 -24.32 16.57 -2.83
CA PRO A 203 -25.47 15.68 -2.95
C PRO A 203 -25.68 15.14 -4.37
N ALA A 204 -25.38 15.94 -5.40
CA ALA A 204 -25.48 15.52 -6.79
C ALA A 204 -24.48 14.40 -7.13
N MET A 205 -23.26 14.44 -6.58
CA MET A 205 -22.27 13.38 -6.74
C MET A 205 -22.71 12.08 -6.05
N LEU A 206 -23.29 12.18 -4.85
CA LEU A 206 -23.85 11.00 -4.14
C LEU A 206 -24.98 10.36 -4.95
N VAL A 207 -25.88 11.16 -5.52
CA VAL A 207 -26.94 10.68 -6.40
C VAL A 207 -26.36 10.01 -7.66
N ALA A 208 -25.31 10.59 -8.26
CA ALA A 208 -24.66 10.03 -9.43
C ALA A 208 -23.96 8.69 -9.16
N ASP A 209 -23.47 8.46 -7.94
CA ASP A 209 -22.90 7.18 -7.53
C ASP A 209 -23.97 6.08 -7.38
N GLY A 210 -25.23 6.48 -7.28
CA GLY A 210 -26.37 5.57 -7.09
C GLY A 210 -26.52 5.07 -5.64
N SER A 211 -27.63 4.42 -5.38
CA SER A 211 -27.91 3.82 -4.06
C SER A 211 -26.96 2.65 -3.79
N ALA A 212 -26.57 2.51 -2.54
CA ALA A 212 -25.86 1.34 -2.03
C ALA A 212 -26.56 0.82 -0.77
N ASP A 213 -26.47 -0.49 -0.57
CA ASP A 213 -27.05 -1.14 0.60
C ASP A 213 -26.20 -0.89 1.86
N LYS A 214 -24.88 -0.76 1.65
CA LYS A 214 -23.90 -0.54 2.74
C LYS A 214 -22.77 0.37 2.32
N TRP A 215 -22.24 1.10 3.29
CA TRP A 215 -21.06 1.94 3.15
C TRP A 215 -19.98 1.49 4.12
N LEU A 216 -18.73 1.45 3.64
CA LEU A 216 -17.53 1.42 4.46
C LEU A 216 -16.85 2.77 4.35
N VAL A 217 -16.45 3.35 5.47
CA VAL A 217 -15.80 4.67 5.51
C VAL A 217 -14.57 4.57 6.41
N ASP A 218 -13.38 4.68 5.82
CA ASP A 218 -12.08 4.66 6.53
C ASP A 218 -11.26 5.92 6.16
N PRO A 219 -11.66 7.09 6.68
CA PRO A 219 -11.08 8.37 6.29
C PRO A 219 -9.69 8.58 6.89
N PRO A 220 -8.87 9.50 6.35
CA PRO A 220 -7.67 9.97 6.98
C PRO A 220 -7.97 10.67 8.31
N ARG A 221 -6.91 10.99 9.09
CA ARG A 221 -7.05 11.59 10.44
C ARG A 221 -7.82 12.92 10.47
N GLU A 222 -7.84 13.63 9.36
CA GLU A 222 -8.61 14.89 9.21
C GLU A 222 -10.13 14.65 9.13
N GLY A 223 -10.56 13.40 8.99
CA GLY A 223 -11.97 13.01 8.98
C GLY A 223 -12.59 13.01 7.59
N ALA A 224 -13.93 12.88 7.57
CA ALA A 224 -14.75 12.76 6.35
C ALA A 224 -16.00 13.65 6.47
N PHE A 225 -15.81 14.95 6.59
CA PHE A 225 -16.91 15.89 6.88
C PHE A 225 -17.95 16.03 5.73
N ALA A 226 -17.56 15.73 4.48
CA ALA A 226 -18.44 15.94 3.34
C ALA A 226 -19.32 14.75 2.98
N PRO A 227 -18.87 13.48 3.07
CA PRO A 227 -19.69 12.32 2.67
C PRO A 227 -20.59 11.77 3.79
N VAL A 228 -20.52 12.29 5.01
CA VAL A 228 -21.28 11.79 6.18
C VAL A 228 -22.34 12.77 6.63
#